data_85a62937f2dda453b3cba48a3ad3b0bc
#
_entry.id   85a62937f2dda453b3cba48a3ad3b0bc
#
_cell.length_a   1.000
_cell.length_b   1.000
_cell.length_c   1.000
_cell.angle_alpha   90.00
_cell.angle_beta   90.00
_cell.angle_gamma   90.00
#
_symmetry.space_group_name_H-M   'P 1'
#
loop_
_entity.id
_entity.type
_entity.pdbx_description
1 polymer ?
#
loop_
_entity_poly.entity_id
_entity_poly.type
_entity_poly.pdbx_seq_one_letter_code
_entity_poly.pdbx_strand_id
1 'polypeptide(L)'
;MVRARMDYKNKELCRLRTISFFLTLHKDKTQWEDALYSVKRDVDLLLPAVQKAGYTLQSIRVITNPFGEYLDLTNLQTAKADLQYLTELLNKFNESGIRLRFAIGAARNKEEIALLPELIAAYGDLCNACVNVPLDENGVLDNELIEQSVYAIQRIANITPRGEGNFNFTVNFNCKPFIPYFPAGYHLSHLSNSFVIGLETPDLLVEVLKSVPKSPHNQFYADCYQAMSQALQYHVDQVLEMLSAVKLSGEFEFAGIDSSAAPSKNCSSMTRLYELMGLPYFGAAGSVEVSALLTK
;
A
#
# COMPACT_ATOMS: atom_id res chain seq x y z
N MET A 1 -32.16 -6.26 -27.00
CA MET A 1 -30.72 -5.97 -27.13
C MET A 1 -30.00 -6.71 -26.04
N VAL A 2 -29.29 -7.78 -26.39
CA VAL A 2 -28.40 -8.49 -25.47
C VAL A 2 -27.25 -7.52 -25.17
N ARG A 3 -27.21 -6.92 -23.97
CA ARG A 3 -26.02 -6.20 -23.49
C ARG A 3 -24.89 -7.24 -23.50
N ALA A 4 -23.87 -6.98 -24.32
CA ALA A 4 -22.64 -7.76 -24.29
C ALA A 4 -22.21 -7.86 -22.82
N ARG A 5 -22.15 -9.05 -22.26
CA ARG A 5 -21.55 -9.28 -20.94
C ARG A 5 -20.12 -8.79 -21.06
N MET A 6 -19.82 -7.70 -20.38
CA MET A 6 -18.45 -7.22 -20.31
C MET A 6 -17.64 -8.32 -19.63
N ASP A 7 -16.58 -8.73 -20.30
CA ASP A 7 -15.78 -9.85 -19.82
C ASP A 7 -14.95 -9.38 -18.62
N TYR A 8 -15.37 -9.77 -17.40
CA TYR A 8 -14.63 -9.48 -16.16
C TYR A 8 -13.18 -10.00 -16.20
N LYS A 9 -12.82 -10.81 -17.19
CA LYS A 9 -11.47 -11.30 -17.44
C LYS A 9 -10.57 -10.26 -18.13
N ASN A 10 -11.15 -9.13 -18.56
CA ASN A 10 -10.37 -8.04 -19.13
C ASN A 10 -9.40 -7.47 -18.11
N LYS A 11 -8.10 -7.64 -18.37
CA LYS A 11 -7.00 -7.25 -17.48
C LYS A 11 -6.82 -5.72 -17.37
N GLU A 12 -7.39 -4.95 -18.27
CA GLU A 12 -7.41 -3.48 -18.16
C GLU A 12 -8.28 -2.98 -17.00
N LEU A 13 -9.25 -3.80 -16.56
CA LEU A 13 -10.12 -3.49 -15.43
C LEU A 13 -9.49 -3.76 -14.06
N CYS A 14 -8.44 -4.57 -14.03
CA CYS A 14 -7.71 -4.92 -12.80
C CYS A 14 -6.21 -4.70 -13.02
N ARG A 15 -5.65 -3.66 -12.41
CA ARG A 15 -4.24 -3.34 -12.55
C ARG A 15 -3.47 -3.80 -11.31
N LEU A 16 -2.17 -4.04 -11.46
CA LEU A 16 -1.27 -4.18 -10.33
C LEU A 16 -0.90 -2.76 -9.85
N ARG A 17 -1.52 -2.33 -8.75
CA ARG A 17 -1.28 -1.02 -8.15
C ARG A 17 0.16 -0.85 -7.72
N THR A 18 0.70 -1.92 -7.12
CA THR A 18 2.06 -1.94 -6.63
C THR A 18 2.55 -3.36 -6.41
N ILE A 19 3.86 -3.55 -6.59
CA ILE A 19 4.60 -4.62 -5.92
C ILE A 19 5.37 -3.93 -4.80
N SER A 20 5.06 -4.27 -3.56
CA SER A 20 5.65 -3.65 -2.37
C SER A 20 6.57 -4.64 -1.69
N PHE A 21 7.86 -4.32 -1.65
CA PHE A 21 8.91 -5.10 -1.00
C PHE A 21 9.10 -4.60 0.43
N PHE A 22 9.10 -5.51 1.38
CA PHE A 22 9.38 -5.27 2.79
C PHE A 22 10.81 -5.70 3.06
N LEU A 23 11.66 -4.74 3.38
CA LEU A 23 13.10 -4.88 3.41
C LEU A 23 13.66 -4.42 4.76
N THR A 24 14.52 -5.23 5.37
CA THR A 24 15.27 -4.82 6.56
C THR A 24 16.56 -4.10 6.15
N LEU A 25 16.72 -2.86 6.61
CA LEU A 25 17.98 -2.12 6.57
C LEU A 25 18.67 -2.18 7.94
N HIS A 26 19.98 -2.30 7.94
CA HIS A 26 20.82 -2.34 9.15
C HIS A 26 21.53 -1.00 9.38
N LYS A 27 22.06 -0.78 10.58
CA LYS A 27 22.84 0.43 10.90
C LYS A 27 24.11 0.60 10.05
N ASP A 28 24.64 -0.51 9.56
CA ASP A 28 25.78 -0.50 8.65
C ASP A 28 25.33 -0.07 7.25
N LYS A 29 25.53 1.20 6.95
CA LYS A 29 25.14 1.85 5.69
C LYS A 29 25.83 1.27 4.45
N THR A 30 26.98 0.59 4.63
CA THR A 30 27.67 -0.06 3.51
C THR A 30 26.85 -1.19 2.89
N GLN A 31 25.89 -1.74 3.64
CA GLN A 31 25.00 -2.82 3.19
C GLN A 31 23.72 -2.31 2.49
N TRP A 32 23.43 -1.00 2.53
CA TRP A 32 22.18 -0.48 1.98
C TRP A 32 22.10 -0.58 0.46
N GLU A 33 23.22 -0.37 -0.22
CA GLU A 33 23.27 -0.50 -1.68
C GLU A 33 22.95 -1.93 -2.10
N ASP A 34 23.58 -2.94 -1.49
CA ASP A 34 23.33 -4.36 -1.78
C ASP A 34 21.88 -4.77 -1.44
N ALA A 35 21.36 -4.29 -0.30
CA ALA A 35 19.98 -4.54 0.09
C ALA A 35 18.97 -3.98 -0.93
N LEU A 36 19.20 -2.79 -1.46
CA LEU A 36 18.37 -2.22 -2.52
C LEU A 36 18.56 -2.95 -3.86
N TYR A 37 19.78 -3.41 -4.18
CA TYR A 37 20.03 -4.22 -5.37
C TYR A 37 19.30 -5.56 -5.34
N SER A 38 19.08 -6.14 -4.16
CA SER A 38 18.30 -7.37 -4.04
C SER A 38 16.85 -7.16 -4.52
N VAL A 39 16.24 -6.02 -4.15
CA VAL A 39 14.91 -5.63 -4.65
C VAL A 39 14.93 -5.50 -6.17
N LYS A 40 15.93 -4.79 -6.72
CA LYS A 40 16.03 -4.57 -8.16
C LYS A 40 16.13 -5.87 -8.93
N ARG A 41 16.88 -6.86 -8.46
CA ARG A 41 17.00 -8.19 -9.10
C ARG A 41 15.62 -8.84 -9.29
N ASP A 42 14.81 -8.88 -8.24
CA ASP A 42 13.46 -9.47 -8.33
C ASP A 42 12.50 -8.62 -9.16
N VAL A 43 12.61 -7.31 -9.10
CA VAL A 43 11.86 -6.39 -9.98
C VAL A 43 12.15 -6.66 -11.45
N ASP A 44 13.41 -6.80 -11.83
CA ASP A 44 13.85 -7.06 -13.21
C ASP A 44 13.33 -8.42 -13.75
N LEU A 45 13.04 -9.37 -12.85
CA LEU A 45 12.42 -10.67 -13.20
C LEU A 45 10.88 -10.55 -13.25
N LEU A 46 10.26 -9.80 -12.35
CA LEU A 46 8.81 -9.66 -12.26
C LEU A 46 8.21 -8.81 -13.37
N LEU A 47 8.90 -7.73 -13.78
CA LEU A 47 8.37 -6.80 -14.78
C LEU A 47 8.02 -7.45 -16.11
N PRO A 48 8.92 -8.23 -16.74
CA PRO A 48 8.60 -8.93 -18.00
C PRO A 48 7.46 -9.94 -17.82
N ALA A 49 7.38 -10.60 -16.66
CA ALA A 49 6.32 -11.56 -16.37
C ALA A 49 4.96 -10.88 -16.26
N VAL A 50 4.87 -9.74 -15.57
CA VAL A 50 3.65 -8.91 -15.47
C VAL A 50 3.19 -8.47 -16.85
N GLN A 51 4.11 -7.96 -17.68
CA GLN A 51 3.81 -7.53 -19.05
C GLN A 51 3.33 -8.69 -19.91
N LYS A 52 4.01 -9.83 -19.88
CA LYS A 52 3.62 -11.06 -20.59
C LYS A 52 2.26 -11.56 -20.15
N ALA A 53 1.94 -11.44 -18.87
CA ALA A 53 0.63 -11.78 -18.33
C ALA A 53 -0.46 -10.76 -18.72
N GLY A 54 -0.11 -9.65 -19.37
CA GLY A 54 -1.04 -8.63 -19.88
C GLY A 54 -1.54 -7.67 -18.79
N TYR A 55 -0.87 -7.58 -17.64
CA TYR A 55 -1.21 -6.63 -16.59
C TYR A 55 -0.37 -5.35 -16.68
N THR A 56 -0.96 -4.24 -16.23
CA THR A 56 -0.25 -2.98 -16.03
C THR A 56 0.22 -2.87 -14.59
N LEU A 57 1.51 -2.66 -14.37
CA LEU A 57 2.08 -2.32 -13.07
C LEU A 57 2.27 -0.81 -12.96
N GLN A 58 1.74 -0.21 -11.89
CA GLN A 58 1.78 1.26 -11.71
C GLN A 58 2.96 1.72 -10.87
N SER A 59 3.41 0.95 -9.88
CA SER A 59 4.53 1.34 -9.01
C SER A 59 5.23 0.15 -8.38
N ILE A 60 6.52 0.33 -8.08
CA ILE A 60 7.29 -0.50 -7.17
C ILE A 60 7.51 0.29 -5.89
N ARG A 61 7.40 -0.35 -4.75
CA ARG A 61 7.59 0.26 -3.44
C ARG A 61 8.55 -0.55 -2.59
N VAL A 62 9.38 0.14 -1.83
CA VAL A 62 10.22 -0.44 -0.79
C VAL A 62 9.76 0.12 0.55
N ILE A 63 9.47 -0.75 1.49
CA ILE A 63 9.00 -0.43 2.83
C ILE A 63 10.00 -1.04 3.80
N THR A 64 10.59 -0.22 4.65
CA THR A 64 11.62 -0.70 5.56
C THR A 64 11.09 -0.97 6.98
N ASN A 65 11.93 -1.61 7.78
CA ASN A 65 11.79 -1.68 9.23
C ASN A 65 11.80 -0.27 9.85
N PRO A 66 11.44 -0.12 11.14
CA PRO A 66 11.41 1.18 11.81
C PRO A 66 12.69 1.97 11.60
N PHE A 67 12.57 3.21 11.14
CA PHE A 67 13.73 4.02 10.76
C PHE A 67 14.71 4.28 11.91
N GLY A 68 14.25 4.27 13.16
CA GLY A 68 15.12 4.35 14.34
C GLY A 68 16.06 3.16 14.54
N GLU A 69 15.87 2.06 13.77
CA GLU A 69 16.76 0.90 13.81
C GLU A 69 17.98 1.05 12.89
N TYR A 70 17.89 1.89 11.86
CA TYR A 70 18.96 2.01 10.86
C TYR A 70 19.46 3.43 10.61
N LEU A 71 18.63 4.48 10.80
CA LEU A 71 19.10 5.86 10.72
C LEU A 71 19.83 6.28 12.00
N ASP A 72 20.79 7.18 11.86
CA ASP A 72 21.42 7.85 13.01
C ASP A 72 20.52 8.99 13.51
N LEU A 73 19.77 8.73 14.57
CA LEU A 73 18.88 9.69 15.21
C LEU A 73 19.53 10.50 16.34
N THR A 74 20.87 10.54 16.43
CA THR A 74 21.58 11.34 17.44
C THR A 74 21.14 12.81 17.40
N ASN A 75 20.87 13.32 16.20
CA ASN A 75 20.24 14.62 15.97
C ASN A 75 19.59 14.67 14.58
N LEU A 76 18.81 15.73 14.32
CA LEU A 76 18.09 15.89 13.06
C LEU A 76 19.03 15.96 11.83
N GLN A 77 20.24 16.50 11.97
CA GLN A 77 21.17 16.64 10.85
C GLN A 77 21.78 15.31 10.44
N THR A 78 22.10 14.43 11.40
CA THR A 78 22.58 13.08 11.10
C THR A 78 21.50 12.25 10.42
N ALA A 79 20.26 12.32 10.89
CA ALA A 79 19.13 11.65 10.24
C ALA A 79 18.91 12.17 8.80
N LYS A 80 19.02 13.48 8.57
CA LYS A 80 18.93 14.07 7.22
C LYS A 80 20.08 13.63 6.32
N ALA A 81 21.30 13.51 6.84
CA ALA A 81 22.45 13.02 6.06
C ALA A 81 22.25 11.57 5.61
N ASP A 82 21.65 10.73 6.46
CA ASP A 82 21.32 9.35 6.12
C ASP A 82 20.24 9.26 5.03
N LEU A 83 19.22 10.10 5.12
CA LEU A 83 18.18 10.19 4.10
C LEU A 83 18.72 10.74 2.76
N GLN A 84 19.69 11.68 2.83
CA GLN A 84 20.38 12.15 1.63
C GLN A 84 21.12 11.00 0.95
N TYR A 85 21.86 10.19 1.70
CA TYR A 85 22.55 9.02 1.16
C TYR A 85 21.59 7.99 0.56
N LEU A 86 20.47 7.70 1.23
CA LEU A 86 19.40 6.85 0.66
C LEU A 86 18.84 7.43 -0.65
N THR A 87 18.65 8.76 -0.72
CA THR A 87 18.18 9.42 -1.93
C THR A 87 19.15 9.20 -3.10
N GLU A 88 20.46 9.32 -2.84
CA GLU A 88 21.52 9.09 -3.83
C GLU A 88 21.51 7.64 -4.33
N LEU A 89 21.39 6.67 -3.41
CA LEU A 89 21.26 5.26 -3.77
C LEU A 89 20.02 5.01 -4.63
N LEU A 90 18.85 5.51 -4.22
CA LEU A 90 17.60 5.31 -4.96
C LEU A 90 17.62 5.97 -6.34
N ASN A 91 18.32 7.09 -6.51
CA ASN A 91 18.46 7.73 -7.81
C ASN A 91 19.23 6.85 -8.81
N LYS A 92 20.23 6.08 -8.36
CA LYS A 92 20.91 5.11 -9.21
C LYS A 92 19.97 4.03 -9.76
N PHE A 93 18.95 3.63 -8.97
CA PHE A 93 17.96 2.63 -9.40
C PHE A 93 16.88 3.23 -10.30
N ASN A 94 16.51 4.48 -10.12
CA ASN A 94 15.48 5.16 -10.88
C ASN A 94 15.87 5.44 -12.35
N GLU A 95 17.16 5.39 -12.67
CA GLU A 95 17.67 5.55 -14.04
C GLU A 95 17.22 4.44 -15.00
N SER A 96 16.71 3.32 -14.48
CA SER A 96 16.31 2.15 -15.26
C SER A 96 14.82 2.08 -15.66
N GLY A 97 14.04 3.16 -15.48
CA GLY A 97 12.71 3.34 -16.10
C GLY A 97 11.49 3.12 -15.21
N ILE A 98 11.55 2.38 -14.10
CA ILE A 98 10.47 2.33 -13.10
C ILE A 98 10.95 3.00 -11.81
N ARG A 99 10.22 4.04 -11.42
CA ARG A 99 10.50 4.76 -10.18
C ARG A 99 10.21 3.88 -8.97
N LEU A 100 11.25 3.54 -8.20
CA LEU A 100 11.10 3.01 -6.88
C LEU A 100 10.61 4.12 -5.93
N ARG A 101 9.52 3.85 -5.22
CA ARG A 101 9.04 4.69 -4.13
C ARG A 101 9.45 4.05 -2.82
N PHE A 102 9.68 4.88 -1.81
CA PHE A 102 10.25 4.42 -0.55
C PHE A 102 9.42 4.83 0.65
N ALA A 103 9.42 4.00 1.70
CA ALA A 103 8.88 4.31 3.01
C ALA A 103 9.91 3.92 4.08
N ILE A 104 10.17 4.84 4.99
CA ILE A 104 11.17 4.66 6.06
C ILE A 104 10.67 3.78 7.22
N GLY A 105 9.48 3.20 7.10
CA GLY A 105 8.89 2.36 8.12
C GLY A 105 8.16 3.14 9.21
N ALA A 106 7.99 2.52 10.37
CA ALA A 106 7.23 3.05 11.48
C ALA A 106 8.10 3.85 12.46
N ALA A 107 7.52 4.90 13.06
CA ALA A 107 8.00 5.47 14.31
C ALA A 107 7.42 4.66 15.50
N ARG A 108 8.26 4.34 16.50
CA ARG A 108 7.92 3.44 17.61
C ARG A 108 7.72 4.16 18.94
N ASN A 109 8.20 5.39 19.06
CA ASN A 109 8.19 6.15 20.29
C ASN A 109 8.06 7.65 19.98
N LYS A 110 7.84 8.45 21.02
CA LYS A 110 7.63 9.89 20.91
C LYS A 110 8.82 10.64 20.32
N GLU A 111 10.03 10.21 20.61
CA GLU A 111 11.26 10.81 20.10
C GLU A 111 11.35 10.64 18.58
N GLU A 112 11.07 9.43 18.07
CA GLU A 112 11.00 9.15 16.63
C GLU A 112 9.86 9.93 15.97
N ILE A 113 8.66 9.98 16.58
CA ILE A 113 7.51 10.74 16.05
C ILE A 113 7.84 12.22 15.94
N ALA A 114 8.53 12.79 16.93
CA ALA A 114 8.91 14.22 16.94
C ALA A 114 9.84 14.63 15.79
N LEU A 115 10.62 13.70 15.22
CA LEU A 115 11.50 13.96 14.07
C LEU A 115 10.75 13.95 12.73
N LEU A 116 9.63 13.21 12.62
CA LEU A 116 8.93 13.00 11.35
C LEU A 116 8.54 14.28 10.62
N PRO A 117 7.99 15.33 11.27
CA PRO A 117 7.61 16.54 10.56
C PRO A 117 8.76 17.17 9.75
N GLU A 118 9.93 17.29 10.36
CA GLU A 118 11.10 17.89 9.72
C GLU A 118 11.73 16.97 8.65
N LEU A 119 11.66 15.66 8.84
CA LEU A 119 12.10 14.67 7.84
C LEU A 119 11.18 14.67 6.63
N ILE A 120 9.86 14.67 6.85
CA ILE A 120 8.85 14.72 5.78
C ILE A 120 8.93 16.04 5.01
N ALA A 121 9.10 17.18 5.71
CA ALA A 121 9.24 18.47 5.05
C ALA A 121 10.47 18.55 4.14
N ALA A 122 11.56 17.87 4.53
CA ALA A 122 12.80 17.86 3.76
C ALA A 122 12.84 16.80 2.65
N TYR A 123 12.21 15.63 2.87
CA TYR A 123 12.33 14.44 2.02
C TYR A 123 10.98 13.75 1.78
N GLY A 124 9.90 14.50 1.56
CA GLY A 124 8.54 13.97 1.47
C GLY A 124 8.33 12.79 0.52
N ASP A 125 9.01 12.79 -0.63
CA ASP A 125 8.93 11.67 -1.60
C ASP A 125 9.57 10.36 -1.08
N LEU A 126 10.52 10.47 -0.15
CA LEU A 126 11.25 9.36 0.46
C LEU A 126 10.64 8.97 1.81
N CYS A 127 10.25 9.96 2.61
CA CYS A 127 9.77 9.77 3.98
C CYS A 127 8.27 9.49 4.04
N ASN A 128 7.82 8.40 3.40
CA ASN A 128 6.53 7.84 3.79
C ASN A 128 6.73 7.08 5.10
N ALA A 129 5.95 7.42 6.12
CA ALA A 129 6.10 6.87 7.46
C ALA A 129 4.75 6.68 8.13
N CYS A 130 4.70 5.79 9.12
CA CYS A 130 3.52 5.61 9.95
C CYS A 130 3.88 5.53 11.43
N VAL A 131 2.85 5.67 12.26
CA VAL A 131 2.85 5.21 13.65
C VAL A 131 1.82 4.09 13.71
N ASN A 132 2.18 2.92 14.24
CA ASN A 132 1.21 1.88 14.52
C ASN A 132 0.92 1.86 16.02
N VAL A 133 -0.24 2.39 16.41
CA VAL A 133 -0.70 2.42 17.80
C VAL A 133 -1.20 1.04 18.19
N PRO A 134 -0.51 0.31 19.06
CA PRO A 134 -0.91 -1.03 19.47
C PRO A 134 -2.07 -0.99 20.45
N LEU A 135 -2.75 -2.13 20.61
CA LEU A 135 -3.59 -2.41 21.77
C LEU A 135 -2.73 -3.06 22.87
N ASP A 136 -2.93 -2.65 24.10
CA ASP A 136 -2.37 -3.34 25.25
C ASP A 136 -3.11 -4.66 25.54
N GLU A 137 -2.70 -5.36 26.61
CA GLU A 137 -3.31 -6.63 27.06
C GLU A 137 -4.79 -6.49 27.48
N ASN A 138 -5.24 -5.26 27.80
CA ASN A 138 -6.62 -4.93 28.14
C ASN A 138 -7.44 -4.40 26.96
N GLY A 139 -6.86 -4.35 25.78
CA GLY A 139 -7.49 -3.81 24.56
C GLY A 139 -7.55 -2.28 24.53
N VAL A 140 -6.68 -1.59 25.27
CA VAL A 140 -6.62 -0.12 25.32
C VAL A 140 -5.51 0.37 24.39
N LEU A 141 -5.79 1.42 23.63
CA LEU A 141 -4.84 2.06 22.74
C LEU A 141 -3.85 2.92 23.51
N ASP A 142 -2.62 3.02 23.01
CA ASP A 142 -1.58 3.90 23.58
C ASP A 142 -1.91 5.38 23.28
N ASN A 143 -2.44 6.07 24.30
CA ASN A 143 -2.83 7.48 24.21
C ASN A 143 -1.63 8.42 24.04
N GLU A 144 -0.44 8.08 24.55
CA GLU A 144 0.76 8.91 24.36
C GLU A 144 1.16 8.93 22.88
N LEU A 145 1.17 7.77 22.23
CA LEU A 145 1.45 7.69 20.77
C LEU A 145 0.38 8.43 19.95
N ILE A 146 -0.89 8.37 20.36
CA ILE A 146 -1.97 9.11 19.68
C ILE A 146 -1.73 10.62 19.80
N GLU A 147 -1.47 11.12 21.00
CA GLU A 147 -1.23 12.55 21.24
C GLU A 147 -0.04 13.07 20.46
N GLN A 148 1.09 12.36 20.49
CA GLN A 148 2.29 12.73 19.74
C GLN A 148 2.04 12.71 18.22
N SER A 149 1.25 11.75 17.74
CA SER A 149 0.86 11.68 16.33
C SER A 149 0.01 12.88 15.91
N VAL A 150 -0.91 13.36 16.77
CA VAL A 150 -1.70 14.57 16.51
C VAL A 150 -0.79 15.79 16.41
N TYR A 151 0.18 15.96 17.32
CA TYR A 151 1.16 17.04 17.23
C TYR A 151 2.00 16.95 15.95
N ALA A 152 2.42 15.76 15.53
CA ALA A 152 3.13 15.56 14.28
C ALA A 152 2.27 15.97 13.07
N ILE A 153 1.01 15.56 13.00
CA ILE A 153 0.06 15.96 11.93
C ILE A 153 -0.07 17.48 11.86
N GLN A 154 -0.28 18.14 13.00
CA GLN A 154 -0.41 19.61 13.06
C GLN A 154 0.90 20.30 12.62
N ARG A 155 2.05 19.79 13.07
CA ARG A 155 3.35 20.34 12.68
C ARG A 155 3.60 20.17 11.18
N ILE A 156 3.37 18.99 10.62
CA ILE A 156 3.48 18.73 9.18
C ILE A 156 2.59 19.68 8.38
N ALA A 157 1.34 19.86 8.81
CA ALA A 157 0.40 20.76 8.15
C ALA A 157 0.92 22.23 8.11
N ASN A 158 1.61 22.66 9.16
CA ASN A 158 2.10 24.02 9.28
C ASN A 158 3.43 24.27 8.53
N ILE A 159 4.28 23.26 8.37
CA ILE A 159 5.64 23.43 7.79
C ILE A 159 5.76 22.94 6.35
N THR A 160 4.72 22.28 5.82
CA THR A 160 4.70 21.84 4.42
C THR A 160 3.71 22.65 3.60
N PRO A 161 3.97 22.90 2.30
CA PRO A 161 3.06 23.65 1.44
C PRO A 161 1.65 23.05 1.47
N ARG A 162 0.64 23.84 1.82
CA ARG A 162 -0.78 23.42 1.90
C ARG A 162 -1.05 22.21 2.80
N GLY A 163 -0.10 21.86 3.69
CA GLY A 163 -0.20 20.68 4.54
C GLY A 163 -0.02 19.35 3.80
N GLU A 164 0.47 19.37 2.56
CA GLU A 164 0.58 18.19 1.69
C GLU A 164 1.52 17.12 2.24
N GLY A 165 2.46 17.45 3.13
CA GLY A 165 3.30 16.46 3.82
C GLY A 165 2.50 15.41 4.58
N ASN A 166 1.25 15.70 4.97
CA ASN A 166 0.38 14.71 5.61
C ASN A 166 -0.05 13.56 4.67
N PHE A 167 0.14 13.66 3.37
CA PHE A 167 0.01 12.50 2.46
C PHE A 167 1.12 11.47 2.63
N ASN A 168 2.20 11.83 3.32
CA ASN A 168 3.33 10.95 3.60
C ASN A 168 3.31 10.38 5.02
N PHE A 169 2.28 10.70 5.82
CA PHE A 169 2.17 10.26 7.20
C PHE A 169 0.80 9.66 7.48
N THR A 170 0.77 8.57 8.26
CA THR A 170 -0.49 7.97 8.73
C THR A 170 -0.33 7.40 10.14
N VAL A 171 -1.45 7.34 10.85
CA VAL A 171 -1.58 6.67 12.14
C VAL A 171 -2.43 5.43 11.94
N ASN A 172 -1.84 4.28 12.13
CA ASN A 172 -2.49 2.99 12.08
C ASN A 172 -2.94 2.62 13.50
N PHE A 173 -4.07 1.94 13.63
CA PHE A 173 -4.56 1.46 14.91
C PHE A 173 -4.58 -0.08 14.88
N ASN A 174 -3.63 -0.69 15.58
CA ASN A 174 -3.47 -2.14 15.69
C ASN A 174 -3.47 -2.88 14.33
N CYS A 175 -2.89 -2.24 13.31
CA CYS A 175 -2.77 -2.85 11.99
C CYS A 175 -1.64 -3.88 11.97
N LYS A 176 -1.83 -4.94 11.18
CA LYS A 176 -0.78 -5.92 10.91
C LYS A 176 0.24 -5.38 9.89
N PRO A 177 1.50 -5.88 9.89
CA PRO A 177 2.46 -5.57 8.82
C PRO A 177 1.97 -6.11 7.46
N PHE A 178 2.73 -5.77 6.39
CA PHE A 178 2.47 -6.17 5.00
C PHE A 178 1.34 -5.42 4.30
N ILE A 179 0.93 -4.25 4.80
CA ILE A 179 0.07 -3.34 4.04
C ILE A 179 0.90 -2.79 2.85
N PRO A 180 0.50 -3.05 1.58
CA PRO A 180 1.31 -2.66 0.42
C PRO A 180 1.22 -1.19 0.05
N TYR A 181 0.38 -0.43 0.76
CA TYR A 181 0.05 0.95 0.42
C TYR A 181 0.73 1.96 1.35
N PHE A 182 1.18 3.08 0.76
CA PHE A 182 1.74 4.21 1.49
C PHE A 182 0.65 5.15 2.00
N PRO A 183 0.93 5.81 3.12
CA PRO A 183 2.07 5.66 4.02
C PRO A 183 1.88 4.59 5.11
N ALA A 184 0.80 3.80 5.08
CA ALA A 184 0.42 2.85 6.13
C ALA A 184 1.35 1.64 6.25
N GLY A 185 2.07 1.28 5.18
CA GLY A 185 2.95 0.11 5.16
C GLY A 185 4.15 0.25 6.09
N TYR A 186 4.45 -0.81 6.82
CA TYR A 186 5.63 -0.93 7.67
C TYR A 186 6.13 -2.37 7.70
N HIS A 187 7.42 -2.53 7.97
CA HIS A 187 8.08 -3.82 8.16
C HIS A 187 8.57 -3.97 9.60
N LEU A 188 8.89 -5.19 10.01
CA LEU A 188 9.47 -5.51 11.32
C LEU A 188 10.75 -6.31 11.10
N SER A 189 11.86 -5.87 11.68
CA SER A 189 13.20 -6.43 11.46
C SER A 189 13.37 -7.90 11.84
N HIS A 190 12.47 -8.46 12.67
CA HIS A 190 12.46 -9.88 13.03
C HIS A 190 11.70 -10.76 12.04
N LEU A 191 11.05 -10.18 11.04
CA LEU A 191 10.37 -10.91 9.96
C LEU A 191 11.30 -11.04 8.76
N SER A 192 11.09 -12.11 7.98
CA SER A 192 11.79 -12.29 6.70
C SER A 192 11.47 -11.15 5.73
N ASN A 193 12.44 -10.77 4.91
CA ASN A 193 12.16 -9.90 3.77
C ASN A 193 11.10 -10.55 2.87
N SER A 194 10.14 -9.75 2.42
CA SER A 194 8.99 -10.27 1.70
C SER A 194 8.45 -9.28 0.68
N PHE A 195 7.54 -9.71 -0.17
CA PHE A 195 6.80 -8.80 -1.04
C PHE A 195 5.31 -9.15 -1.07
N VAL A 196 4.51 -8.13 -1.33
CA VAL A 196 3.06 -8.20 -1.49
C VAL A 196 2.67 -7.50 -2.79
N ILE A 197 1.68 -8.04 -3.48
CA ILE A 197 1.08 -7.39 -4.65
C ILE A 197 -0.21 -6.73 -4.23
N GLY A 198 -0.33 -5.41 -4.43
CA GLY A 198 -1.57 -4.68 -4.25
C GLY A 198 -2.29 -4.50 -5.59
N LEU A 199 -3.58 -4.85 -5.64
CA LEU A 199 -4.41 -4.67 -6.82
C LEU A 199 -5.09 -3.29 -6.83
N GLU A 200 -5.46 -2.83 -8.02
CA GLU A 200 -6.39 -1.71 -8.24
C GLU A 200 -7.64 -2.28 -8.91
N THR A 201 -8.71 -2.38 -8.15
CA THR A 201 -9.91 -3.14 -8.53
C THR A 201 -11.19 -2.32 -8.74
N PRO A 202 -11.26 -0.99 -8.47
CA PRO A 202 -12.53 -0.27 -8.57
C PRO A 202 -13.19 -0.34 -9.95
N ASP A 203 -12.41 -0.29 -11.05
CA ASP A 203 -12.97 -0.41 -12.41
C ASP A 203 -13.60 -1.78 -12.63
N LEU A 204 -12.94 -2.86 -12.19
CA LEU A 204 -13.44 -4.22 -12.27
C LEU A 204 -14.75 -4.35 -11.49
N LEU A 205 -14.77 -3.91 -10.24
CA LEU A 205 -15.93 -4.04 -9.37
C LEU A 205 -17.13 -3.23 -9.90
N VAL A 206 -16.89 -2.02 -10.41
CA VAL A 206 -17.94 -1.20 -11.05
C VAL A 206 -18.54 -1.89 -12.26
N GLU A 207 -17.71 -2.45 -13.15
CA GLU A 207 -18.22 -3.13 -14.34
C GLU A 207 -19.00 -4.41 -13.99
N VAL A 208 -18.51 -5.17 -13.04
CA VAL A 208 -19.19 -6.37 -12.55
C VAL A 208 -20.56 -6.02 -11.94
N LEU A 209 -20.61 -5.02 -11.05
CA LEU A 209 -21.85 -4.60 -10.40
C LEU A 209 -22.90 -4.05 -11.37
N LYS A 210 -22.49 -3.40 -12.47
CA LYS A 210 -23.43 -2.97 -13.54
C LYS A 210 -24.15 -4.15 -14.19
N SER A 211 -23.56 -5.33 -14.16
CA SER A 211 -24.12 -6.55 -14.79
C SER A 211 -25.04 -7.35 -13.87
N VAL A 212 -25.03 -7.08 -12.56
CA VAL A 212 -25.84 -7.80 -11.58
C VAL A 212 -27.32 -7.40 -11.73
N PRO A 213 -28.25 -8.35 -11.94
CA PRO A 213 -29.68 -8.07 -12.02
C PRO A 213 -30.20 -7.51 -10.69
N LYS A 214 -31.09 -6.55 -10.76
CA LYS A 214 -31.79 -6.08 -9.54
C LYS A 214 -32.82 -7.13 -9.12
N SER A 215 -32.56 -7.77 -8.00
CA SER A 215 -33.39 -8.77 -7.32
C SER A 215 -33.89 -8.23 -5.96
N PRO A 216 -34.76 -8.94 -5.22
CA PRO A 216 -35.11 -8.54 -3.86
C PRO A 216 -33.88 -8.32 -2.99
N HIS A 217 -33.98 -7.38 -2.05
CA HIS A 217 -32.84 -6.76 -1.37
C HIS A 217 -31.74 -7.72 -0.86
N ASN A 218 -32.13 -8.75 -0.11
CA ASN A 218 -31.17 -9.74 0.42
C ASN A 218 -30.48 -10.55 -0.68
N GLN A 219 -31.23 -10.93 -1.72
CA GLN A 219 -30.69 -11.69 -2.85
C GLN A 219 -29.75 -10.82 -3.68
N PHE A 220 -30.08 -9.53 -3.86
CA PHE A 220 -29.25 -8.59 -4.61
C PHE A 220 -27.83 -8.44 -4.00
N TYR A 221 -27.72 -8.31 -2.67
CA TYR A 221 -26.41 -8.22 -2.03
C TYR A 221 -25.61 -9.54 -2.13
N ALA A 222 -26.26 -10.67 -2.03
CA ALA A 222 -25.62 -11.97 -2.23
C ALA A 222 -25.10 -12.11 -3.67
N ASP A 223 -25.90 -11.71 -4.66
CA ASP A 223 -25.52 -11.73 -6.07
C ASP A 223 -24.35 -10.76 -6.34
N CYS A 224 -24.36 -9.57 -5.76
CA CYS A 224 -23.25 -8.61 -5.84
C CYS A 224 -21.95 -9.20 -5.27
N TYR A 225 -22.02 -9.77 -4.07
CA TYR A 225 -20.87 -10.39 -3.42
C TYR A 225 -20.30 -11.53 -4.27
N GLN A 226 -21.15 -12.44 -4.74
CA GLN A 226 -20.74 -13.56 -5.57
C GLN A 226 -20.07 -13.10 -6.87
N ALA A 227 -20.66 -12.12 -7.55
CA ALA A 227 -20.12 -11.60 -8.79
C ALA A 227 -18.75 -10.90 -8.60
N MET A 228 -18.62 -10.07 -7.56
CA MET A 228 -17.35 -9.41 -7.22
C MET A 228 -16.28 -10.43 -6.83
N SER A 229 -16.62 -11.40 -5.97
CA SER A 229 -15.69 -12.45 -5.53
C SER A 229 -15.17 -13.29 -6.69
N GLN A 230 -16.05 -13.70 -7.62
CA GLN A 230 -15.64 -14.46 -8.81
C GLN A 230 -14.68 -13.67 -9.70
N ALA A 231 -14.96 -12.38 -9.90
CA ALA A 231 -14.11 -11.53 -10.70
C ALA A 231 -12.73 -11.30 -10.06
N LEU A 232 -12.70 -11.02 -8.77
CA LEU A 232 -11.45 -10.86 -8.01
C LEU A 232 -10.64 -12.16 -8.01
N GLN A 233 -11.28 -13.30 -7.72
CA GLN A 233 -10.63 -14.60 -7.68
C GLN A 233 -9.96 -14.94 -9.03
N TYR A 234 -10.63 -14.66 -10.15
CA TYR A 234 -10.02 -14.85 -11.46
C TYR A 234 -8.69 -14.09 -11.61
N HIS A 235 -8.65 -12.80 -11.23
CA HIS A 235 -7.43 -12.02 -11.35
C HIS A 235 -6.36 -12.45 -10.34
N VAL A 236 -6.75 -12.82 -9.13
CA VAL A 236 -5.83 -13.39 -8.13
C VAL A 236 -5.19 -14.66 -8.66
N ASP A 237 -5.97 -15.58 -9.23
CA ASP A 237 -5.45 -16.84 -9.81
C ASP A 237 -4.47 -16.57 -10.95
N GLN A 238 -4.79 -15.61 -11.84
CA GLN A 238 -3.90 -15.23 -12.94
C GLN A 238 -2.57 -14.63 -12.45
N VAL A 239 -2.61 -13.83 -11.38
CA VAL A 239 -1.37 -13.28 -10.77
C VAL A 239 -0.57 -14.38 -10.09
N LEU A 240 -1.20 -15.32 -9.40
CA LEU A 240 -0.52 -16.48 -8.78
C LEU A 240 0.10 -17.39 -9.84
N GLU A 241 -0.60 -17.65 -10.94
CA GLU A 241 -0.07 -18.41 -12.08
C GLU A 241 1.16 -17.72 -12.67
N MET A 242 1.09 -16.42 -12.89
CA MET A 242 2.22 -15.61 -13.36
C MET A 242 3.43 -15.74 -12.40
N LEU A 243 3.21 -15.59 -11.09
CA LEU A 243 4.27 -15.69 -10.10
C LEU A 243 4.91 -17.08 -10.07
N SER A 244 4.12 -18.13 -10.19
CA SER A 244 4.62 -19.51 -10.20
C SER A 244 5.57 -19.81 -11.36
N ALA A 245 5.47 -19.04 -12.45
CA ALA A 245 6.31 -19.17 -13.63
C ALA A 245 7.63 -18.37 -13.54
N VAL A 246 7.80 -17.54 -12.50
CA VAL A 246 9.00 -16.71 -12.31
C VAL A 246 9.91 -17.32 -11.25
N LYS A 247 11.16 -17.57 -11.62
CA LYS A 247 12.17 -17.98 -10.65
C LYS A 247 12.83 -16.75 -10.04
N LEU A 248 12.33 -16.31 -8.88
CA LEU A 248 12.87 -15.21 -8.09
C LEU A 248 14.21 -15.56 -7.44
N SER A 249 14.91 -14.54 -6.93
CA SER A 249 16.23 -14.70 -6.27
C SER A 249 16.18 -15.59 -5.02
N GLY A 250 15.02 -15.63 -4.34
CA GLY A 250 14.85 -16.31 -3.06
C GLY A 250 15.16 -15.43 -1.85
N GLU A 251 15.47 -14.15 -2.06
CA GLU A 251 15.74 -13.19 -0.98
C GLU A 251 14.47 -12.59 -0.38
N PHE A 252 13.35 -12.67 -1.12
CA PHE A 252 12.05 -12.18 -0.69
C PHE A 252 11.00 -13.29 -0.75
N GLU A 253 10.26 -13.46 0.34
CA GLU A 253 9.12 -14.37 0.40
C GLU A 253 7.86 -13.69 -0.13
N PHE A 254 7.08 -14.39 -0.95
CA PHE A 254 5.78 -13.88 -1.35
C PHE A 254 4.79 -13.99 -0.19
N ALA A 255 4.34 -12.85 0.34
CA ALA A 255 3.46 -12.79 1.51
C ALA A 255 1.96 -12.69 1.17
N GLY A 256 1.60 -12.42 -0.10
CA GLY A 256 0.21 -12.45 -0.52
C GLY A 256 -0.19 -11.34 -1.51
N ILE A 257 -1.49 -11.29 -1.78
CA ILE A 257 -2.13 -10.28 -2.64
C ILE A 257 -3.12 -9.49 -1.79
N ASP A 258 -3.03 -8.17 -1.84
CA ASP A 258 -4.06 -7.27 -1.30
C ASP A 258 -5.03 -6.93 -2.43
N SER A 259 -6.25 -7.46 -2.34
CA SER A 259 -7.34 -7.24 -3.29
C SER A 259 -8.29 -6.11 -2.89
N SER A 260 -7.99 -5.38 -1.82
CA SER A 260 -8.80 -4.25 -1.39
C SER A 260 -8.98 -3.23 -2.51
N ALA A 261 -10.17 -2.63 -2.57
CA ALA A 261 -10.53 -1.69 -3.63
C ALA A 261 -9.86 -0.32 -3.39
N ALA A 262 -8.53 -0.26 -3.55
CA ALA A 262 -7.74 0.95 -3.36
C ALA A 262 -7.79 1.82 -4.63
N PRO A 263 -8.47 2.99 -4.62
CA PRO A 263 -8.63 3.81 -5.81
C PRO A 263 -7.35 4.58 -6.15
N SER A 264 -7.19 4.88 -7.43
CA SER A 264 -6.22 5.86 -7.93
C SER A 264 -6.94 7.04 -8.59
N LYS A 265 -6.15 8.04 -9.02
CA LYS A 265 -6.70 9.22 -9.73
C LYS A 265 -7.43 8.83 -11.04
N ASN A 266 -7.02 7.74 -11.67
CA ASN A 266 -7.45 7.34 -13.01
C ASN A 266 -8.36 6.11 -13.01
N CYS A 267 -8.99 5.76 -11.89
CA CYS A 267 -9.95 4.67 -11.81
C CYS A 267 -11.30 5.15 -11.27
N SER A 268 -12.29 4.27 -11.31
CA SER A 268 -13.63 4.51 -10.80
C SER A 268 -13.60 4.91 -9.33
N SER A 269 -14.50 5.81 -8.94
CA SER A 269 -14.66 6.21 -7.55
C SER A 269 -15.26 5.07 -6.71
N MET A 270 -14.78 4.92 -5.48
CA MET A 270 -15.39 4.01 -4.51
C MET A 270 -16.86 4.33 -4.23
N THR A 271 -17.24 5.61 -4.22
CA THR A 271 -18.66 6.02 -4.04
C THR A 271 -19.55 5.43 -5.12
N ARG A 272 -19.02 5.19 -6.33
CA ARG A 272 -19.79 4.55 -7.42
C ARG A 272 -20.19 3.12 -7.10
N LEU A 273 -19.39 2.38 -6.34
CA LEU A 273 -19.74 1.03 -5.88
C LEU A 273 -20.97 1.09 -4.96
N TYR A 274 -21.00 2.02 -4.02
CA TYR A 274 -22.13 2.21 -3.11
C TYR A 274 -23.42 2.55 -3.86
N GLU A 275 -23.35 3.45 -4.85
CA GLU A 275 -24.50 3.80 -5.70
C GLU A 275 -25.02 2.59 -6.50
N LEU A 276 -24.11 1.77 -7.09
CA LEU A 276 -24.48 0.56 -7.82
C LEU A 276 -25.12 -0.49 -6.91
N MET A 277 -24.74 -0.52 -5.65
CA MET A 277 -25.32 -1.37 -4.61
C MET A 277 -26.61 -0.80 -4.01
N GLY A 278 -27.13 0.28 -4.59
CA GLY A 278 -28.48 0.81 -4.28
C GLY A 278 -28.52 1.93 -3.26
N LEU A 279 -27.35 2.47 -2.84
CA LEU A 279 -27.31 3.60 -1.92
C LEU A 279 -27.44 4.92 -2.68
N PRO A 280 -28.21 5.90 -2.17
CA PRO A 280 -28.35 7.21 -2.81
C PRO A 280 -27.06 8.05 -2.74
N TYR A 281 -26.25 7.86 -1.70
CA TYR A 281 -24.95 8.49 -1.49
C TYR A 281 -24.17 7.74 -0.40
N PHE A 282 -22.85 7.90 -0.38
CA PHE A 282 -22.01 7.37 0.70
C PHE A 282 -22.34 8.07 2.02
N GLY A 283 -22.57 7.30 3.08
CA GLY A 283 -23.06 7.79 4.39
C GLY A 283 -24.58 7.67 4.60
N ALA A 284 -25.36 7.31 3.56
CA ALA A 284 -26.76 6.95 3.71
C ALA A 284 -26.93 5.66 4.53
N ALA A 285 -28.16 5.41 5.02
CA ALA A 285 -28.51 4.14 5.65
C ALA A 285 -28.18 2.98 4.70
N GLY A 286 -27.49 1.93 5.21
CA GLY A 286 -26.96 0.82 4.42
C GLY A 286 -25.47 0.94 4.06
N SER A 287 -24.83 2.09 4.31
CA SER A 287 -23.41 2.26 4.00
C SER A 287 -22.50 1.32 4.79
N VAL A 288 -22.85 1.01 6.04
CA VAL A 288 -22.09 0.06 6.88
C VAL A 288 -22.18 -1.34 6.33
N GLU A 289 -23.37 -1.78 5.91
CA GLU A 289 -23.62 -3.10 5.33
C GLU A 289 -22.84 -3.28 4.02
N VAL A 290 -22.86 -2.25 3.16
CA VAL A 290 -22.08 -2.27 1.91
C VAL A 290 -20.59 -2.27 2.20
N SER A 291 -20.10 -1.47 3.16
CA SER A 291 -18.70 -1.49 3.58
C SER A 291 -18.28 -2.86 4.09
N ALA A 292 -19.11 -3.49 4.95
CA ALA A 292 -18.85 -4.84 5.45
C ALA A 292 -18.80 -5.89 4.33
N LEU A 293 -19.60 -5.71 3.27
CA LEU A 293 -19.58 -6.60 2.10
C LEU A 293 -18.31 -6.42 1.26
N LEU A 294 -17.84 -5.17 1.09
CA LEU A 294 -16.64 -4.85 0.33
C LEU A 294 -15.32 -5.24 1.04
N THR A 295 -15.36 -5.45 2.35
CA THR A 295 -14.20 -5.85 3.17
C THR A 295 -14.18 -7.35 3.51
N LYS A 296 -15.13 -8.11 3.02
CA LYS A 296 -15.28 -9.55 3.28
C LYS A 296 -14.47 -10.40 2.29
#